data_0bec20f2e82e38e5524def30709097c3
#
_entry.id   0bec20f2e82e38e5524def30709097c3
#
_cell.length_a   1.000
_cell.length_b   1.000
_cell.length_c   1.000
_cell.angle_alpha   90.00
_cell.angle_beta   90.00
_cell.angle_gamma   90.00
#
_symmetry.space_group_name_H-M   'P 1'
#
loop_
_entity.id
_entity.type
_entity.pdbx_description
1 polymer ?
#
loop_
_entity_poly.entity_id
_entity_poly.type
_entity_poly.pdbx_seq_one_letter_code
_entity_poly.pdbx_strand_id
1 'polypeptide(L)'
;MTVFTAAVVQASSKLFDTPATLDIFDAKLSEAKALGAQLAVFPEAFIGGYPKGIDFGVRVGLRSPEGRKQFAAYVDGAVARNSPEMTRICKSVKAAGLTAVVGLIEKAGGTLYCSSACIGPGGDILSWHRKLMPTAMERVIWGQGDGSTMRAAQTDLGILSMAICWENYMPLYRQHLYDQGAQIHCVPTVDDRDVWTPTLQTIALEGRCFVLSACQYMTAGDVAAAWYDPVQGNSPETVLIRGGSCIISPMGEILAAPVYNAETILTARIDLNAIKGAKFDLDTAAVSYTHLTLPTIYSV
;
A
#
# COMPACT_ATOMS: atom_id res chain seq x y z
N MET A 1 -9.43 -15.76 13.21
CA MET A 1 -8.50 -15.48 14.35
C MET A 1 -8.77 -14.07 14.87
N THR A 2 -8.92 -13.87 16.18
CA THR A 2 -9.26 -12.55 16.74
C THR A 2 -8.05 -11.80 17.29
N VAL A 3 -6.96 -12.50 17.60
CA VAL A 3 -5.70 -11.93 18.08
C VAL A 3 -4.53 -12.49 17.28
N PHE A 4 -3.69 -11.60 16.75
CA PHE A 4 -2.52 -11.97 15.94
C PHE A 4 -1.48 -10.84 15.94
N THR A 5 -0.30 -11.10 15.40
CA THR A 5 0.73 -10.09 15.17
C THR A 5 0.68 -9.62 13.71
N ALA A 6 0.61 -8.32 13.50
CA ALA A 6 0.76 -7.71 12.18
C ALA A 6 2.12 -7.03 12.05
N ALA A 7 2.66 -7.02 10.84
CA ALA A 7 3.90 -6.35 10.47
C ALA A 7 3.65 -5.31 9.37
N VAL A 8 4.35 -4.19 9.44
CA VAL A 8 4.52 -3.25 8.32
C VAL A 8 5.99 -3.22 7.93
N VAL A 9 6.25 -3.44 6.65
CA VAL A 9 7.60 -3.53 6.11
C VAL A 9 8.02 -2.16 5.61
N GLN A 10 9.11 -1.65 6.13
CA GLN A 10 9.77 -0.44 5.65
C GLN A 10 11.09 -0.84 5.02
N ALA A 11 11.08 -1.01 3.71
CA ALA A 11 12.24 -1.40 2.94
C ALA A 11 12.24 -0.72 1.58
N SER A 12 13.39 -0.66 0.94
CA SER A 12 13.53 -0.15 -0.41
C SER A 12 13.22 -1.22 -1.45
N SER A 13 12.62 -0.80 -2.56
CA SER A 13 12.68 -1.54 -3.82
C SER A 13 13.95 -1.20 -4.59
N LYS A 14 14.40 -2.08 -5.49
CA LYS A 14 15.43 -1.78 -6.48
C LYS A 14 14.75 -1.32 -7.76
N LEU A 15 14.70 -0.02 -7.98
CA LEU A 15 14.04 0.56 -9.15
C LEU A 15 14.75 0.12 -10.44
N PHE A 16 13.99 -0.32 -11.43
CA PHE A 16 14.42 -0.96 -12.68
C PHE A 16 15.07 -2.35 -12.51
N ASP A 17 15.03 -2.95 -11.32
CA ASP A 17 15.52 -4.29 -11.05
C ASP A 17 14.48 -5.08 -10.21
N THR A 18 13.43 -5.53 -10.87
CA THR A 18 12.38 -6.32 -10.26
C THR A 18 12.87 -7.67 -9.71
N PRO A 19 13.79 -8.41 -10.36
CA PRO A 19 14.37 -9.60 -9.78
C PRO A 19 15.03 -9.36 -8.41
N ALA A 20 15.87 -8.33 -8.27
CA ALA A 20 16.49 -7.99 -6.99
C ALA A 20 15.45 -7.54 -5.96
N THR A 21 14.40 -6.82 -6.38
CA THR A 21 13.29 -6.47 -5.47
C THR A 21 12.54 -7.69 -4.98
N LEU A 22 12.34 -8.70 -5.82
CA LEU A 22 11.71 -9.96 -5.42
C LEU A 22 12.57 -10.75 -4.41
N ASP A 23 13.90 -10.68 -4.51
CA ASP A 23 14.78 -11.27 -3.50
C ASP A 23 14.64 -10.56 -2.15
N ILE A 24 14.55 -9.21 -2.16
CA ILE A 24 14.26 -8.41 -0.96
C ILE A 24 12.88 -8.76 -0.39
N PHE A 25 11.87 -8.88 -1.24
CA PHE A 25 10.51 -9.29 -0.83
C PHE A 25 10.52 -10.62 -0.10
N ASP A 26 11.18 -11.64 -0.65
CA ASP A 26 11.28 -12.97 -0.04
C ASP A 26 12.00 -12.93 1.32
N ALA A 27 13.09 -12.16 1.41
CA ALA A 27 13.84 -11.96 2.65
C ALA A 27 12.99 -11.26 3.73
N LYS A 28 12.31 -10.16 3.37
CA LYS A 28 11.46 -9.39 4.30
C LYS A 28 10.22 -10.16 4.74
N LEU A 29 9.66 -11.01 3.87
CA LEU A 29 8.58 -11.94 4.24
C LEU A 29 9.05 -12.96 5.29
N SER A 30 10.24 -13.52 5.09
CA SER A 30 10.84 -14.47 6.04
C SER A 30 11.16 -13.81 7.37
N GLU A 31 11.66 -12.56 7.36
CA GLU A 31 11.93 -11.76 8.56
C GLU A 31 10.62 -11.46 9.31
N ALA A 32 9.56 -11.01 8.62
CA ALA A 32 8.25 -10.78 9.23
C ALA A 32 7.69 -12.05 9.88
N LYS A 33 7.83 -13.21 9.20
CA LYS A 33 7.44 -14.50 9.76
C LYS A 33 8.22 -14.84 11.02
N ALA A 34 9.53 -14.61 11.03
CA ALA A 34 10.40 -14.87 12.20
C ALA A 34 10.03 -13.97 13.41
N LEU A 35 9.50 -12.76 13.14
CA LEU A 35 8.94 -11.86 14.15
C LEU A 35 7.54 -12.27 14.62
N GLY A 36 7.01 -13.40 14.15
CA GLY A 36 5.71 -13.95 14.53
C GLY A 36 4.51 -13.31 13.83
N ALA A 37 4.71 -12.57 12.73
CA ALA A 37 3.62 -11.97 12.00
C ALA A 37 2.75 -13.01 11.27
N GLN A 38 1.44 -12.77 11.27
CA GLN A 38 0.45 -13.45 10.45
C GLN A 38 -0.05 -12.57 9.29
N LEU A 39 0.17 -11.26 9.38
CA LEU A 39 -0.09 -10.27 8.32
C LEU A 39 1.16 -9.45 8.10
N ALA A 40 1.57 -9.27 6.85
CA ALA A 40 2.63 -8.33 6.46
C ALA A 40 2.12 -7.35 5.39
N VAL A 41 2.33 -6.06 5.61
CA VAL A 41 1.97 -5.00 4.66
C VAL A 41 3.25 -4.42 4.07
N PHE A 42 3.37 -4.45 2.75
CA PHE A 42 4.47 -3.89 1.98
C PHE A 42 4.08 -2.53 1.38
N PRO A 43 5.06 -1.65 1.09
CA PRO A 43 4.81 -0.30 0.60
C PRO A 43 4.13 -0.23 -0.77
N GLU A 44 3.64 0.97 -1.11
CA GLU A 44 3.19 1.35 -2.46
C GLU A 44 4.30 1.12 -3.48
N ALA A 45 3.91 0.58 -4.66
CA ALA A 45 4.80 0.35 -5.80
C ALA A 45 6.10 -0.39 -5.41
N PHE A 46 6.05 -1.27 -4.40
CA PHE A 46 7.23 -1.99 -3.93
C PHE A 46 7.78 -2.90 -5.04
N ILE A 47 6.92 -3.73 -5.65
CA ILE A 47 7.33 -4.51 -6.82
C ILE A 47 7.19 -3.66 -8.07
N GLY A 48 8.26 -3.49 -8.82
CA GLY A 48 8.36 -2.61 -9.98
C GLY A 48 8.96 -1.24 -9.66
N GLY A 49 8.97 -0.83 -8.37
CA GLY A 49 9.62 0.38 -7.87
C GLY A 49 8.80 1.66 -8.01
N TYR A 50 8.91 2.55 -7.03
CA TYR A 50 8.37 3.91 -7.13
C TYR A 50 9.40 4.83 -7.78
N PRO A 51 9.08 5.51 -8.91
CA PRO A 51 10.06 6.28 -9.69
C PRO A 51 10.28 7.68 -9.09
N LYS A 52 10.72 7.75 -7.84
CA LYS A 52 10.91 9.00 -7.08
C LYS A 52 11.93 9.91 -7.76
N GLY A 53 11.49 11.12 -8.14
CA GLY A 53 12.34 12.13 -8.76
C GLY A 53 12.61 11.93 -10.26
N ILE A 54 11.96 10.95 -10.92
CA ILE A 54 12.07 10.69 -12.36
C ILE A 54 10.89 11.36 -13.08
N ASP A 55 11.16 12.07 -14.16
CA ASP A 55 10.15 12.74 -14.98
C ASP A 55 9.89 12.06 -16.35
N PHE A 56 10.65 11.02 -16.69
CA PHE A 56 10.57 10.32 -17.98
C PHE A 56 10.70 11.28 -19.19
N GLY A 57 11.40 12.39 -19.02
CA GLY A 57 11.60 13.41 -20.05
C GLY A 57 10.31 14.06 -20.52
N VAL A 58 9.26 14.08 -19.67
CA VAL A 58 7.94 14.62 -20.02
C VAL A 58 7.79 16.05 -19.57
N ARG A 59 7.40 16.91 -20.50
CA ARG A 59 6.88 18.26 -20.26
C ARG A 59 5.59 18.44 -21.04
N VAL A 60 4.71 19.34 -20.63
CA VAL A 60 3.46 19.59 -21.36
C VAL A 60 3.78 19.86 -22.84
N GLY A 61 3.21 19.04 -23.73
CA GLY A 61 3.44 19.12 -25.17
C GLY A 61 4.75 18.50 -25.69
N LEU A 62 5.67 18.05 -24.83
CA LEU A 62 6.98 17.51 -25.22
C LEU A 62 7.26 16.15 -24.58
N ARG A 63 7.90 15.25 -25.32
CA ARG A 63 8.40 13.94 -24.87
C ARG A 63 9.76 13.70 -25.54
N SER A 64 10.77 13.28 -24.75
CA SER A 64 12.11 12.98 -25.28
C SER A 64 12.26 11.52 -25.72
N PRO A 65 13.17 11.21 -26.67
CA PRO A 65 13.52 9.83 -26.99
C PRO A 65 14.12 9.07 -25.80
N GLU A 66 14.91 9.73 -24.97
CA GLU A 66 15.54 9.17 -23.75
C GLU A 66 14.48 8.82 -22.72
N GLY A 67 13.51 9.71 -22.50
CA GLY A 67 12.37 9.45 -21.61
C GLY A 67 11.53 8.25 -22.06
N ARG A 68 11.39 8.03 -23.37
CA ARG A 68 10.73 6.82 -23.91
C ARG A 68 11.50 5.54 -23.61
N LYS A 69 12.83 5.57 -23.65
CA LYS A 69 13.67 4.43 -23.27
C LYS A 69 13.57 4.15 -21.77
N GLN A 70 13.61 5.20 -20.96
CA GLN A 70 13.44 5.10 -19.51
C GLN A 70 12.06 4.51 -19.14
N PHE A 71 10.99 4.98 -19.80
CA PHE A 71 9.66 4.43 -19.62
C PHE A 71 9.57 2.97 -20.08
N ALA A 72 10.22 2.59 -21.18
CA ALA A 72 10.25 1.20 -21.63
C ALA A 72 10.93 0.30 -20.57
N ALA A 73 12.05 0.71 -20.00
CA ALA A 73 12.71 -0.02 -18.91
C ALA A 73 11.82 -0.13 -17.67
N TYR A 74 11.02 0.90 -17.37
CA TYR A 74 10.06 0.85 -16.26
C TYR A 74 8.92 -0.13 -16.56
N VAL A 75 8.42 -0.19 -17.79
CA VAL A 75 7.43 -1.19 -18.25
C VAL A 75 7.97 -2.61 -18.13
N ASP A 76 9.25 -2.83 -18.41
CA ASP A 76 9.89 -4.14 -18.29
C ASP A 76 9.99 -4.61 -16.83
N GLY A 77 10.11 -3.69 -15.88
CA GLY A 77 10.07 -3.95 -14.44
C GLY A 77 8.68 -4.17 -13.85
N ALA A 78 7.62 -3.84 -14.59
CA ALA A 78 6.24 -3.98 -14.11
C ALA A 78 5.75 -5.43 -14.25
N VAL A 79 4.82 -5.84 -13.37
CA VAL A 79 4.33 -7.21 -13.32
C VAL A 79 2.91 -7.33 -13.87
N ALA A 80 2.68 -8.33 -14.72
CA ALA A 80 1.32 -8.69 -15.13
C ALA A 80 0.70 -9.66 -14.12
N ARG A 81 -0.64 -9.63 -14.01
CA ARG A 81 -1.39 -10.42 -13.03
C ARG A 81 -1.10 -11.94 -13.11
N ASN A 82 -0.82 -12.42 -14.31
CA ASN A 82 -0.53 -13.84 -14.60
C ASN A 82 0.95 -14.06 -14.97
N SER A 83 1.86 -13.18 -14.55
CA SER A 83 3.28 -13.29 -14.89
C SER A 83 4.02 -14.28 -13.97
N PRO A 84 5.23 -14.71 -14.37
CA PRO A 84 6.12 -15.50 -13.52
C PRO A 84 6.44 -14.80 -12.19
N GLU A 85 6.63 -13.48 -12.20
CA GLU A 85 6.93 -12.66 -11.03
C GLU A 85 5.76 -12.73 -10.04
N MET A 86 4.52 -12.55 -10.51
CA MET A 86 3.33 -12.66 -9.66
C MET A 86 3.18 -14.09 -9.11
N THR A 87 3.49 -15.10 -9.92
CA THR A 87 3.54 -16.50 -9.47
C THR A 87 4.58 -16.70 -8.37
N ARG A 88 5.77 -16.08 -8.47
CA ARG A 88 6.81 -16.11 -7.43
C ARG A 88 6.30 -15.47 -6.15
N ILE A 89 5.71 -14.27 -6.22
CA ILE A 89 5.14 -13.55 -5.06
C ILE A 89 4.13 -14.44 -4.33
N CYS A 90 3.17 -15.03 -5.05
CA CYS A 90 2.17 -15.93 -4.47
C CYS A 90 2.80 -17.17 -3.81
N LYS A 91 3.83 -17.76 -4.42
CA LYS A 91 4.57 -18.89 -3.86
C LYS A 91 5.33 -18.51 -2.59
N SER A 92 5.94 -17.35 -2.55
CA SER A 92 6.68 -16.84 -1.38
C SER A 92 5.74 -16.57 -0.21
N VAL A 93 4.58 -15.97 -0.46
CA VAL A 93 3.52 -15.76 0.55
C VAL A 93 3.04 -17.10 1.09
N LYS A 94 2.79 -18.08 0.22
CA LYS A 94 2.41 -19.44 0.63
C LYS A 94 3.49 -20.12 1.48
N ALA A 95 4.74 -20.04 1.08
CA ALA A 95 5.87 -20.62 1.84
C ALA A 95 6.03 -19.97 3.21
N ALA A 96 5.82 -18.67 3.34
CA ALA A 96 5.79 -17.97 4.61
C ALA A 96 4.55 -18.32 5.45
N GLY A 97 3.44 -18.72 4.82
CA GLY A 97 2.19 -19.09 5.48
C GLY A 97 1.56 -17.94 6.24
N LEU A 98 1.67 -16.71 5.72
CA LEU A 98 1.05 -15.50 6.27
C LEU A 98 0.21 -14.79 5.20
N THR A 99 -0.66 -13.87 5.60
CA THR A 99 -1.35 -13.00 4.67
C THR A 99 -0.43 -11.83 4.32
N ALA A 100 -0.34 -11.44 3.05
CA ALA A 100 0.45 -10.30 2.62
C ALA A 100 -0.39 -9.29 1.83
N VAL A 101 -0.18 -7.99 2.12
CA VAL A 101 -0.63 -6.89 1.26
C VAL A 101 0.59 -6.30 0.58
N VAL A 102 0.62 -6.30 -0.75
CA VAL A 102 1.79 -5.96 -1.55
C VAL A 102 1.46 -4.87 -2.54
N GLY A 103 2.13 -3.72 -2.45
CA GLY A 103 2.07 -2.68 -3.47
C GLY A 103 2.92 -3.05 -4.69
N LEU A 104 2.41 -2.83 -5.88
CA LEU A 104 3.09 -3.21 -7.11
C LEU A 104 2.74 -2.30 -8.29
N ILE A 105 3.58 -2.30 -9.30
CA ILE A 105 3.28 -1.70 -10.60
C ILE A 105 2.73 -2.80 -11.51
N GLU A 106 1.44 -2.70 -11.79
CA GLU A 106 0.74 -3.64 -12.67
C GLU A 106 0.90 -3.24 -14.13
N LYS A 107 1.24 -4.22 -14.97
CA LYS A 107 1.20 -4.09 -16.44
C LYS A 107 -0.06 -4.73 -16.97
N ALA A 108 -0.94 -3.95 -17.60
CA ALA A 108 -2.15 -4.43 -18.24
C ALA A 108 -2.25 -3.86 -19.66
N GLY A 109 -1.99 -4.71 -20.65
CA GLY A 109 -1.85 -4.24 -22.05
C GLY A 109 -0.70 -3.24 -22.19
N GLY A 110 -0.98 -2.06 -22.70
CA GLY A 110 -0.03 -0.96 -22.86
C GLY A 110 -0.02 0.05 -21.68
N THR A 111 -0.78 -0.21 -20.61
CA THR A 111 -0.93 0.71 -19.49
C THR A 111 -0.31 0.13 -18.23
N LEU A 112 0.35 0.99 -17.45
CA LEU A 112 0.80 0.69 -16.11
C LEU A 112 -0.20 1.23 -15.08
N TYR A 113 -0.41 0.48 -14.00
CA TYR A 113 -1.22 0.91 -12.86
C TYR A 113 -0.42 0.75 -11.56
N CYS A 114 -0.52 1.72 -10.68
CA CYS A 114 -0.17 1.50 -9.28
C CYS A 114 -1.26 0.64 -8.65
N SER A 115 -0.89 -0.54 -8.18
CA SER A 115 -1.85 -1.53 -7.66
C SER A 115 -1.41 -2.08 -6.31
N SER A 116 -2.35 -2.67 -5.59
CA SER A 116 -2.10 -3.42 -4.35
C SER A 116 -2.84 -4.74 -4.40
N ALA A 117 -2.18 -5.81 -3.96
CA ALA A 117 -2.75 -7.15 -3.89
C ALA A 117 -2.77 -7.65 -2.44
N CYS A 118 -3.92 -8.17 -2.00
CA CYS A 118 -4.02 -8.96 -0.79
C CYS A 118 -3.91 -10.44 -1.17
N ILE A 119 -2.92 -11.14 -0.61
CA ILE A 119 -2.61 -12.54 -0.91
C ILE A 119 -2.73 -13.32 0.39
N GLY A 120 -3.54 -14.36 0.37
CA GLY A 120 -3.76 -15.24 1.53
C GLY A 120 -2.62 -16.22 1.79
N PRO A 121 -2.60 -16.88 2.95
CA PRO A 121 -1.54 -17.82 3.35
C PRO A 121 -1.45 -19.06 2.45
N GLY A 122 -2.47 -19.32 1.63
CA GLY A 122 -2.47 -20.34 0.58
C GLY A 122 -1.76 -19.90 -0.71
N GLY A 123 -1.41 -18.62 -0.84
CA GLY A 123 -0.88 -18.02 -2.06
C GLY A 123 -1.96 -17.55 -3.04
N ASP A 124 -3.23 -17.55 -2.63
CA ASP A 124 -4.34 -17.09 -3.46
C ASP A 124 -4.50 -15.56 -3.36
N ILE A 125 -4.75 -14.91 -4.50
CA ILE A 125 -5.05 -13.48 -4.54
C ILE A 125 -6.49 -13.28 -4.08
N LEU A 126 -6.67 -12.75 -2.86
CA LEU A 126 -7.96 -12.53 -2.22
C LEU A 126 -8.62 -11.23 -2.69
N SER A 127 -7.82 -10.19 -2.93
CA SER A 127 -8.28 -8.91 -3.46
C SER A 127 -7.15 -8.25 -4.25
N TRP A 128 -7.56 -7.43 -5.22
CA TRP A 128 -6.67 -6.64 -6.06
C TRP A 128 -7.27 -5.26 -6.24
N HIS A 129 -6.49 -4.22 -6.01
CA HIS A 129 -6.93 -2.84 -6.14
C HIS A 129 -5.99 -2.05 -7.04
N ARG A 130 -6.54 -1.33 -8.01
CA ARG A 130 -5.85 -0.33 -8.83
C ARG A 130 -6.10 1.06 -8.25
N LYS A 131 -5.05 1.81 -7.99
CA LYS A 131 -5.15 3.19 -7.49
C LYS A 131 -6.12 4.01 -8.36
N LEU A 132 -7.17 4.54 -7.76
CA LEU A 132 -8.23 5.26 -8.46
C LEU A 132 -7.69 6.49 -9.16
N MET A 133 -6.84 7.25 -8.47
CA MET A 133 -6.28 8.48 -9.00
C MET A 133 -4.80 8.58 -8.61
N PRO A 134 -3.89 8.33 -9.54
CA PRO A 134 -2.48 8.62 -9.33
C PRO A 134 -2.27 10.08 -8.96
N THR A 135 -1.29 10.35 -8.10
CA THR A 135 -1.07 11.66 -7.51
C THR A 135 -0.21 12.54 -8.42
N ALA A 136 -0.66 13.75 -8.74
CA ALA A 136 0.11 14.75 -9.47
C ALA A 136 0.79 14.19 -10.74
N MET A 137 2.13 14.15 -10.78
CA MET A 137 2.90 13.68 -11.94
C MET A 137 2.83 12.16 -12.16
N GLU A 138 2.40 11.37 -11.19
CA GLU A 138 2.12 9.94 -11.39
C GLU A 138 1.12 9.70 -12.53
N ARG A 139 0.21 10.65 -12.78
CA ARG A 139 -0.78 10.61 -13.87
C ARG A 139 -0.16 10.58 -15.28
N VAL A 140 1.11 10.92 -15.39
CA VAL A 140 1.84 10.86 -16.67
C VAL A 140 2.21 9.42 -17.03
N ILE A 141 2.41 8.57 -16.02
CA ILE A 141 2.95 7.22 -16.18
C ILE A 141 1.96 6.12 -15.80
N TRP A 142 0.99 6.39 -14.91
CA TRP A 142 0.04 5.41 -14.43
C TRP A 142 -1.38 5.75 -14.84
N GLY A 143 -2.12 4.73 -15.26
CA GLY A 143 -3.54 4.80 -15.51
C GLY A 143 -4.36 4.91 -14.22
N GLN A 144 -5.56 5.43 -14.35
CA GLN A 144 -6.54 5.52 -13.26
C GLN A 144 -7.30 4.20 -13.11
N GLY A 145 -7.55 3.79 -11.87
CA GLY A 145 -8.50 2.73 -11.58
C GLY A 145 -9.95 3.19 -11.88
N ASP A 146 -10.80 2.25 -12.24
CA ASP A 146 -12.21 2.51 -12.61
C ASP A 146 -13.21 2.26 -11.46
N GLY A 147 -12.70 1.94 -10.26
CA GLY A 147 -13.52 1.60 -9.10
C GLY A 147 -14.01 0.14 -9.04
N SER A 148 -13.88 -0.65 -10.11
CA SER A 148 -14.31 -2.06 -10.12
C SER A 148 -13.56 -2.94 -9.13
N THR A 149 -12.41 -2.49 -8.66
CA THR A 149 -11.52 -3.18 -7.73
C THR A 149 -11.61 -2.69 -6.28
N MET A 150 -12.57 -1.83 -5.94
CA MET A 150 -12.78 -1.28 -4.60
C MET A 150 -13.43 -2.30 -3.67
N ARG A 151 -12.70 -3.37 -3.34
CA ARG A 151 -13.22 -4.50 -2.54
C ARG A 151 -12.31 -4.81 -1.38
N ALA A 152 -12.90 -4.92 -0.17
CA ALA A 152 -12.23 -5.48 0.99
C ALA A 152 -12.05 -7.00 0.83
N ALA A 153 -10.93 -7.52 1.32
CA ALA A 153 -10.62 -8.94 1.33
C ALA A 153 -11.17 -9.60 2.61
N GLN A 154 -11.93 -10.68 2.45
CA GLN A 154 -12.32 -11.56 3.55
C GLN A 154 -11.15 -12.51 3.84
N THR A 155 -10.66 -12.51 5.07
CA THR A 155 -9.52 -13.35 5.49
C THR A 155 -9.79 -13.99 6.85
N ASP A 156 -8.99 -14.98 7.22
CA ASP A 156 -9.01 -15.60 8.55
C ASP A 156 -8.58 -14.62 9.67
N LEU A 157 -7.96 -13.50 9.29
CA LEU A 157 -7.55 -12.42 10.19
C LEU A 157 -8.58 -11.30 10.32
N GLY A 158 -9.73 -11.42 9.64
CA GLY A 158 -10.77 -10.40 9.55
C GLY A 158 -10.88 -9.77 8.16
N ILE A 159 -11.60 -8.67 8.08
CA ILE A 159 -11.87 -7.96 6.82
C ILE A 159 -10.78 -6.90 6.61
N LEU A 160 -9.96 -7.11 5.58
CA LEU A 160 -8.85 -6.24 5.20
C LEU A 160 -9.28 -5.33 4.04
N SER A 161 -9.13 -4.02 4.21
CA SER A 161 -9.25 -3.05 3.13
C SER A 161 -7.90 -2.50 2.72
N MET A 162 -7.80 -2.02 1.48
CA MET A 162 -6.59 -1.42 0.92
C MET A 162 -6.93 -0.06 0.31
N ALA A 163 -6.15 0.97 0.67
CA ALA A 163 -6.17 2.26 -0.01
C ALA A 163 -4.73 2.74 -0.18
N ILE A 164 -4.35 3.06 -1.42
CA ILE A 164 -2.98 3.37 -1.78
C ILE A 164 -2.72 4.87 -1.58
N CYS A 165 -1.80 5.20 -0.66
CA CYS A 165 -1.28 6.56 -0.47
C CYS A 165 -2.39 7.63 -0.34
N TRP A 166 -2.44 8.61 -1.22
CA TRP A 166 -3.39 9.72 -1.14
C TRP A 166 -4.85 9.36 -1.48
N GLU A 167 -5.15 8.13 -1.87
CA GLU A 167 -6.54 7.64 -1.86
C GLU A 167 -7.15 7.75 -0.46
N ASN A 168 -6.31 7.72 0.56
CA ASN A 168 -6.69 7.93 1.95
C ASN A 168 -7.20 9.35 2.26
N TYR A 169 -7.04 10.30 1.34
CA TYR A 169 -7.69 11.62 1.39
C TYR A 169 -9.05 11.65 0.66
N MET A 170 -9.54 10.53 0.13
CA MET A 170 -10.83 10.43 -0.56
C MET A 170 -11.91 9.94 0.44
N PRO A 171 -12.73 10.82 1.05
CA PRO A 171 -13.65 10.42 2.13
C PRO A 171 -14.66 9.36 1.68
N LEU A 172 -15.23 9.51 0.48
CA LEU A 172 -16.23 8.57 -0.05
C LEU A 172 -15.63 7.18 -0.34
N TYR A 173 -14.33 7.11 -0.71
CA TYR A 173 -13.67 5.83 -0.87
C TYR A 173 -13.46 5.13 0.48
N ARG A 174 -13.01 5.84 1.50
CA ARG A 174 -12.90 5.28 2.85
C ARG A 174 -14.26 4.81 3.35
N GLN A 175 -15.31 5.63 3.19
CA GLN A 175 -16.68 5.26 3.56
C GLN A 175 -17.10 3.95 2.88
N HIS A 176 -16.87 3.83 1.59
CA HIS A 176 -17.17 2.60 0.84
C HIS A 176 -16.45 1.36 1.42
N LEU A 177 -15.23 1.51 1.92
CA LEU A 177 -14.48 0.42 2.58
C LEU A 177 -15.03 0.12 3.98
N TYR A 178 -15.43 1.14 4.73
CA TYR A 178 -16.07 0.97 6.04
C TYR A 178 -17.41 0.24 5.92
N ASP A 179 -18.20 0.56 4.90
CA ASP A 179 -19.50 -0.09 4.61
C ASP A 179 -19.33 -1.59 4.29
N GLN A 180 -18.16 -2.00 3.81
CA GLN A 180 -17.80 -3.41 3.63
C GLN A 180 -17.33 -4.09 4.93
N GLY A 181 -17.33 -3.38 6.04
CA GLY A 181 -16.96 -3.90 7.35
C GLY A 181 -15.45 -3.96 7.60
N ALA A 182 -14.66 -3.10 6.97
CA ALA A 182 -13.21 -3.05 7.16
C ALA A 182 -12.81 -3.00 8.64
N GLN A 183 -12.01 -3.96 9.06
CA GLN A 183 -11.48 -4.10 10.43
C GLN A 183 -10.00 -3.71 10.49
N ILE A 184 -9.29 -3.94 9.39
CA ILE A 184 -7.88 -3.65 9.21
C ILE A 184 -7.74 -2.89 7.89
N HIS A 185 -7.31 -1.64 8.00
CA HIS A 185 -7.10 -0.77 6.85
C HIS A 185 -5.62 -0.71 6.51
N CYS A 186 -5.23 -1.34 5.41
CA CYS A 186 -3.86 -1.40 4.94
C CYS A 186 -3.58 -0.24 4.00
N VAL A 187 -2.50 0.48 4.28
CA VAL A 187 -2.12 1.73 3.60
C VAL A 187 -0.70 1.62 3.05
N PRO A 188 -0.52 0.97 1.90
CA PRO A 188 0.72 1.08 1.13
C PRO A 188 0.93 2.54 0.70
N THR A 189 2.11 3.11 0.97
CA THR A 189 2.37 4.53 0.70
C THR A 189 3.85 4.81 0.39
N VAL A 190 4.12 6.00 -0.15
CA VAL A 190 5.41 6.66 -0.21
C VAL A 190 5.34 8.06 0.41
N ASP A 191 4.23 8.40 1.06
CA ASP A 191 4.10 9.66 1.79
C ASP A 191 4.87 9.57 3.11
N ASP A 192 5.98 10.29 3.16
CA ASP A 192 6.90 10.33 4.29
C ASP A 192 6.82 11.65 5.08
N ARG A 193 5.78 12.47 4.84
CA ARG A 193 5.60 13.77 5.50
C ARG A 193 5.10 13.60 6.93
N ASP A 194 5.43 14.57 7.81
CA ASP A 194 5.02 14.54 9.21
C ASP A 194 3.49 14.58 9.41
N VAL A 195 2.77 15.19 8.46
CA VAL A 195 1.29 15.24 8.46
C VAL A 195 0.63 13.90 8.15
N TRP A 196 1.40 12.89 7.73
CA TRP A 196 0.84 11.60 7.37
C TRP A 196 0.34 10.81 8.60
N THR A 197 1.09 10.76 9.66
CA THR A 197 0.70 10.06 10.90
C THR A 197 -0.61 10.61 11.49
N PRO A 198 -0.81 11.93 11.67
CA PRO A 198 -2.10 12.49 12.10
C PRO A 198 -3.27 12.14 11.17
N THR A 199 -3.02 12.08 9.86
CA THR A 199 -4.03 11.65 8.88
C THR A 199 -4.45 10.21 9.15
N LEU A 200 -3.50 9.29 9.37
CA LEU A 200 -3.78 7.90 9.66
C LEU A 200 -4.53 7.71 10.99
N GLN A 201 -4.20 8.51 12.02
CA GLN A 201 -4.92 8.53 13.28
C GLN A 201 -6.39 8.96 13.08
N THR A 202 -6.63 9.97 12.25
CA THR A 202 -8.00 10.39 11.89
C THR A 202 -8.75 9.25 11.21
N ILE A 203 -8.13 8.53 10.29
CA ILE A 203 -8.74 7.39 9.58
C ILE A 203 -9.08 6.26 10.56
N ALA A 204 -8.19 5.94 11.50
CA ALA A 204 -8.43 4.93 12.51
C ALA A 204 -9.62 5.30 13.41
N LEU A 205 -9.68 6.56 13.85
CA LEU A 205 -10.78 7.10 14.66
C LEU A 205 -12.11 7.15 13.89
N GLU A 206 -12.08 7.55 12.62
CA GLU A 206 -13.26 7.62 11.76
C GLU A 206 -13.84 6.22 11.47
N GLY A 207 -12.97 5.30 11.04
CA GLY A 207 -13.38 3.95 10.63
C GLY A 207 -13.51 2.95 11.78
N ARG A 208 -13.09 3.31 13.00
CA ARG A 208 -12.96 2.38 14.14
C ARG A 208 -12.27 1.08 13.73
N CYS A 209 -11.18 1.19 13.00
CA CYS A 209 -10.39 0.07 12.47
C CYS A 209 -8.90 0.24 12.80
N PHE A 210 -8.16 -0.87 12.77
CA PHE A 210 -6.71 -0.79 12.79
C PHE A 210 -6.19 -0.21 11.48
N VAL A 211 -5.17 0.67 11.53
CA VAL A 211 -4.52 1.21 10.35
C VAL A 211 -3.06 0.77 10.32
N LEU A 212 -2.67 0.13 9.22
CA LEU A 212 -1.33 -0.41 8.98
C LEU A 212 -0.73 0.32 7.78
N SER A 213 0.15 1.29 8.02
CA SER A 213 0.79 2.07 6.96
C SER A 213 2.21 1.59 6.73
N ALA A 214 2.51 1.17 5.51
CA ALA A 214 3.84 0.76 5.07
C ALA A 214 4.38 1.76 4.06
N CYS A 215 5.47 2.44 4.41
CA CYS A 215 6.18 3.40 3.57
C CYS A 215 7.55 2.86 3.18
N GLN A 216 8.02 3.15 1.98
CA GLN A 216 9.38 2.80 1.60
C GLN A 216 10.39 3.64 2.40
N TYR A 217 11.56 3.06 2.68
CA TYR A 217 12.79 3.81 2.90
C TYR A 217 13.66 3.60 1.67
N MET A 218 14.00 4.67 0.96
CA MET A 218 14.66 4.57 -0.34
C MET A 218 15.77 5.61 -0.44
N THR A 219 16.92 5.18 -0.96
CA THR A 219 18.06 6.07 -1.28
C THR A 219 18.33 6.08 -2.78
N ALA A 220 19.14 7.03 -3.23
CA ALA A 220 19.56 7.07 -4.64
C ALA A 220 20.38 5.82 -5.05
N GLY A 221 21.06 5.16 -4.10
CA GLY A 221 21.74 3.89 -4.31
C GLY A 221 20.81 2.70 -4.62
N ASP A 222 19.50 2.86 -4.42
CA ASP A 222 18.49 1.84 -4.76
C ASP A 222 18.01 1.94 -6.21
N VAL A 223 18.52 2.88 -6.97
CA VAL A 223 18.16 3.11 -8.37
C VAL A 223 19.32 2.77 -9.27
N ALA A 224 19.04 2.04 -10.37
CA ALA A 224 20.07 1.77 -11.37
C ALA A 224 20.61 3.06 -11.98
N ALA A 225 21.89 3.35 -11.76
CA ALA A 225 22.54 4.62 -12.09
C ALA A 225 22.40 5.06 -13.57
N ALA A 226 22.23 4.10 -14.49
CA ALA A 226 22.05 4.38 -15.92
C ALA A 226 20.79 5.18 -16.26
N TRP A 227 19.80 5.23 -15.35
CA TRP A 227 18.48 5.80 -15.60
C TRP A 227 18.12 6.98 -14.70
N TYR A 228 19.04 7.39 -13.82
CA TYR A 228 18.65 8.23 -12.70
C TYR A 228 19.48 9.50 -12.59
N ASP A 229 18.79 10.62 -12.63
CA ASP A 229 19.29 11.95 -12.28
C ASP A 229 18.23 12.66 -11.43
N PRO A 230 18.14 12.30 -10.12
CA PRO A 230 17.08 12.78 -9.25
C PRO A 230 17.30 14.25 -8.89
N VAL A 231 16.21 14.98 -8.81
CA VAL A 231 16.22 16.38 -8.33
C VAL A 231 16.73 16.53 -6.89
N GLN A 232 16.68 15.45 -6.10
CA GLN A 232 17.18 15.41 -4.72
C GLN A 232 18.71 15.25 -4.62
N GLY A 233 19.35 14.85 -5.70
CA GLY A 233 20.77 14.52 -5.74
C GLY A 233 21.02 13.03 -6.02
N ASN A 234 22.18 12.72 -6.56
CA ASN A 234 22.55 11.37 -7.04
C ASN A 234 23.68 10.70 -6.27
N SER A 235 24.09 11.25 -5.11
CA SER A 235 24.93 10.50 -4.17
C SER A 235 24.15 9.27 -3.69
N PRO A 236 24.78 8.07 -3.64
CA PRO A 236 24.11 6.84 -3.22
C PRO A 236 23.38 6.95 -1.88
N GLU A 237 23.88 7.79 -0.98
CA GLU A 237 23.32 8.01 0.35
C GLU A 237 22.16 9.03 0.38
N THR A 238 21.90 9.72 -0.73
CA THR A 238 20.81 10.69 -0.81
C THR A 238 19.48 9.99 -0.54
N VAL A 239 18.80 10.39 0.56
CA VAL A 239 17.50 9.84 0.92
C VAL A 239 16.42 10.40 -0.01
N LEU A 240 15.70 9.52 -0.67
CA LEU A 240 14.62 9.85 -1.59
C LEU A 240 13.25 9.73 -0.92
N ILE A 241 13.08 8.71 -0.08
CA ILE A 241 11.90 8.46 0.73
C ILE A 241 12.42 8.03 2.10
N ARG A 242 12.04 8.76 3.15
CA ARG A 242 12.64 8.59 4.49
C ARG A 242 11.95 7.56 5.38
N GLY A 243 10.86 6.90 4.93
CA GLY A 243 10.09 5.96 5.73
C GLY A 243 8.92 6.62 6.46
N GLY A 244 8.64 6.18 7.69
CA GLY A 244 7.51 6.66 8.50
C GLY A 244 6.37 5.67 8.58
N SER A 245 6.64 4.37 8.35
CA SER A 245 5.67 3.29 8.56
C SER A 245 5.20 3.25 10.01
N CYS A 246 3.91 2.96 10.24
CA CYS A 246 3.35 2.88 11.58
C CYS A 246 2.13 1.96 11.65
N ILE A 247 1.74 1.58 12.88
CA ILE A 247 0.52 0.81 13.16
C ILE A 247 -0.29 1.57 14.20
N ILE A 248 -1.59 1.75 13.95
CA ILE A 248 -2.50 2.56 14.76
C ILE A 248 -3.72 1.74 15.17
N SER A 249 -4.16 1.87 16.43
CA SER A 249 -5.34 1.21 16.98
C SER A 249 -6.65 1.88 16.53
N PRO A 250 -7.81 1.21 16.69
CA PRO A 250 -9.12 1.80 16.38
C PRO A 250 -9.46 3.08 17.17
N MET A 251 -8.75 3.31 18.28
CA MET A 251 -8.88 4.52 19.10
C MET A 251 -7.77 5.56 18.87
N GLY A 252 -7.02 5.42 17.75
CA GLY A 252 -5.99 6.39 17.36
C GLY A 252 -4.66 6.28 18.10
N GLU A 253 -4.48 5.27 18.97
CA GLU A 253 -3.21 5.03 19.65
C GLU A 253 -2.17 4.51 18.67
N ILE A 254 -0.95 5.01 18.75
CA ILE A 254 0.18 4.54 17.95
C ILE A 254 0.74 3.28 18.61
N LEU A 255 0.43 2.11 18.04
CA LEU A 255 0.90 0.81 18.53
C LEU A 255 2.35 0.52 18.12
N ALA A 256 2.75 1.00 16.94
CA ALA A 256 4.13 1.00 16.47
C ALA A 256 4.43 2.37 15.87
N ALA A 257 5.38 3.09 16.49
CA ALA A 257 5.70 4.46 16.14
C ALA A 257 6.46 4.57 14.81
N PRO A 258 6.30 5.68 14.06
CA PRO A 258 7.05 5.91 12.85
C PRO A 258 8.57 5.89 13.08
N VAL A 259 9.28 5.18 12.22
CA VAL A 259 10.74 5.20 12.14
C VAL A 259 11.15 5.86 10.83
N TYR A 260 12.14 6.75 10.87
CA TYR A 260 12.62 7.47 9.71
C TYR A 260 14.12 7.17 9.45
N ASN A 261 14.51 7.27 8.19
CA ASN A 261 15.89 7.14 7.71
C ASN A 261 16.53 5.76 8.00
N ALA A 262 15.74 4.72 8.06
CA ALA A 262 16.23 3.35 8.24
C ALA A 262 15.25 2.33 7.64
N GLU A 263 15.78 1.20 7.18
CA GLU A 263 14.97 0.01 6.95
C GLU A 263 14.57 -0.63 8.27
N THR A 264 13.34 -1.11 8.36
CA THR A 264 12.83 -1.82 9.54
C THR A 264 11.58 -2.62 9.21
N ILE A 265 11.24 -3.56 10.08
CA ILE A 265 9.90 -4.17 10.14
C ILE A 265 9.31 -3.83 11.51
N LEU A 266 8.25 -3.06 11.51
CA LEU A 266 7.50 -2.74 12.72
C LEU A 266 6.41 -3.77 12.93
N THR A 267 6.22 -4.21 14.17
CA THR A 267 5.18 -5.18 14.53
C THR A 267 4.30 -4.65 15.64
N ALA A 268 3.03 -5.06 15.63
CA ALA A 268 2.12 -4.84 16.74
C ALA A 268 1.15 -6.03 16.89
N ARG A 269 0.71 -6.24 18.13
CA ARG A 269 -0.38 -7.16 18.42
C ARG A 269 -1.70 -6.52 18.06
N ILE A 270 -2.48 -7.18 17.22
CA ILE A 270 -3.83 -6.79 16.82
C ILE A 270 -4.83 -7.66 17.58
N ASP A 271 -5.78 -7.02 18.27
CA ASP A 271 -6.92 -7.70 18.88
C ASP A 271 -8.22 -7.13 18.31
N LEU A 272 -8.87 -7.86 17.42
CA LEU A 272 -10.10 -7.41 16.76
C LEU A 272 -11.26 -7.18 17.74
N ASN A 273 -11.19 -7.70 18.97
CA ASN A 273 -12.22 -7.41 19.97
C ASN A 273 -12.21 -5.93 20.39
N ALA A 274 -11.09 -5.23 20.27
CA ALA A 274 -10.99 -3.80 20.54
C ALA A 274 -11.95 -2.97 19.66
N ILE A 275 -12.23 -3.43 18.42
CA ILE A 275 -13.16 -2.76 17.50
C ILE A 275 -14.57 -2.72 18.07
N LYS A 276 -15.01 -3.76 18.78
CA LYS A 276 -16.35 -3.82 19.38
C LYS A 276 -16.56 -2.69 20.41
N GLY A 277 -15.55 -2.47 21.25
CA GLY A 277 -15.57 -1.36 22.20
C GLY A 277 -15.44 0.01 21.52
N ALA A 278 -14.58 0.10 20.50
CA ALA A 278 -14.38 1.34 19.75
C ALA A 278 -15.65 1.79 18.99
N LYS A 279 -16.49 0.86 18.53
CA LYS A 279 -17.76 1.16 17.85
C LYS A 279 -18.93 1.48 18.79
N PHE A 280 -18.70 1.53 20.09
CA PHE A 280 -19.77 1.86 21.05
C PHE A 280 -20.29 3.29 20.87
N ASP A 281 -19.42 4.25 20.59
CA ASP A 281 -19.74 5.67 20.48
C ASP A 281 -19.79 6.19 19.04
N LEU A 282 -19.20 5.46 18.08
CA LEU A 282 -19.17 5.85 16.67
C LEU A 282 -19.10 4.61 15.76
N ASP A 283 -20.04 4.51 14.83
CA ASP A 283 -19.99 3.58 13.71
C ASP A 283 -20.36 4.30 12.39
N THR A 284 -19.39 4.72 11.63
CA THR A 284 -19.58 5.45 10.38
C THR A 284 -20.13 4.59 9.25
N ALA A 285 -20.01 3.26 9.33
CA ALA A 285 -20.63 2.32 8.41
C ALA A 285 -22.16 2.16 8.63
N ALA A 286 -22.64 2.71 9.69
CA ALA A 286 -23.99 3.15 9.96
C ALA A 286 -25.17 2.18 9.83
N VAL A 287 -25.03 0.97 10.30
CA VAL A 287 -26.25 0.29 10.76
C VAL A 287 -26.96 1.12 11.84
N SER A 288 -26.23 1.92 12.62
CA SER A 288 -26.77 2.84 13.63
C SER A 288 -27.55 4.02 13.07
N TYR A 289 -27.38 4.37 11.80
CA TYR A 289 -28.10 5.48 11.18
C TYR A 289 -29.22 5.05 10.22
N THR A 290 -29.40 3.77 9.96
CA THR A 290 -30.44 3.29 9.04
C THR A 290 -31.87 3.70 9.46
N HIS A 291 -32.11 3.91 10.75
CA HIS A 291 -33.37 4.42 11.26
C HIS A 291 -33.45 5.96 11.25
N LEU A 292 -32.34 6.67 11.12
CA LEU A 292 -32.28 8.13 10.98
C LEU A 292 -32.32 8.56 9.51
N THR A 293 -31.99 7.66 8.62
CA THR A 293 -31.95 7.95 7.23
C THR A 293 -33.28 7.61 6.61
N LEU A 294 -34.40 8.44 6.73
CA LEU A 294 -34.62 8.63 5.37
C LEU A 294 -35.77 8.05 4.63
N PRO A 295 -36.90 7.92 5.25
CA PRO A 295 -38.11 7.99 4.42
C PRO A 295 -38.22 9.32 3.67
N THR A 296 -37.52 10.35 4.15
CA THR A 296 -37.68 11.73 3.64
C THR A 296 -36.92 12.06 2.37
N ILE A 297 -35.91 11.31 1.97
CA ILE A 297 -35.15 11.59 0.74
C ILE A 297 -35.85 11.07 -0.52
N TYR A 298 -36.77 10.10 -0.36
CA TYR A 298 -37.43 9.48 -1.51
C TYR A 298 -38.88 9.93 -1.74
N SER A 299 -39.32 10.95 -1.03
CA SER A 299 -40.68 11.52 -1.20
C SER A 299 -40.67 12.88 -1.93
N VAL A 300 -39.65 13.15 -2.76
CA VAL A 300 -39.66 14.31 -3.66
C VAL A 300 -39.69 13.84 -5.10
#